data_5d648ec3b85989c021bda14898ca3a72
#
_entry.id   5d648ec3b85989c021bda14898ca3a72
#
_cell.length_a   1.000
_cell.length_b   1.000
_cell.length_c   1.000
_cell.angle_alpha   90.00
_cell.angle_beta   90.00
_cell.angle_gamma   90.00
#
_symmetry.space_group_name_H-M   'P 1'
#
loop_
_entity.id
_entity.type
_entity.pdbx_description
1 polymer ?
#
loop_
_entity_poly.entity_id
_entity_poly.type
_entity_poly.pdbx_seq_one_letter_code
_entity_poly.pdbx_strand_id
1 'polypeptide(L)'
;MKSRTEYLTMNVQARRGFVNLTPEVERIVRESGVKEGLVLVNAMHITASVFINDDEDGLHFDYDRWLEQLAPHAPTSHYRHNDTGEDNADAHLKRSIMGREVVVAITGGKLDFGSWERIFYGEFDGRRKKRVLVKVIGE
;
A
#
# COMPACT_ATOMS: atom_id res chain seq x y z
N MET A 1 -11.99 8.17 23.88
CA MET A 1 -11.25 7.76 22.67
C MET A 1 -12.01 6.66 21.94
N LYS A 2 -12.10 6.77 20.63
CA LYS A 2 -12.69 5.75 19.75
C LYS A 2 -11.58 5.02 19.01
N SER A 3 -11.84 3.78 18.65
CA SER A 3 -10.95 3.04 17.76
C SER A 3 -11.75 2.10 16.86
N ARG A 4 -11.24 1.87 15.67
CA ARG A 4 -11.82 0.91 14.72
C ARG A 4 -10.69 0.26 13.94
N THR A 5 -10.74 -1.04 13.83
CA THR A 5 -9.78 -1.81 13.03
C THR A 5 -10.53 -2.59 11.98
N GLU A 6 -10.04 -2.53 10.76
CA GLU A 6 -10.59 -3.29 9.64
C GLU A 6 -9.45 -3.84 8.79
N TYR A 7 -9.65 -5.03 8.23
CA TYR A 7 -8.67 -5.67 7.35
C TYR A 7 -9.26 -5.74 5.93
N LEU A 8 -8.54 -5.15 4.99
CA LEU A 8 -8.91 -5.26 3.58
C LEU A 8 -8.17 -6.44 2.97
N THR A 9 -8.87 -7.27 2.20
CA THR A 9 -8.26 -8.37 1.47
C THR A 9 -7.90 -7.91 0.07
N MET A 10 -6.62 -8.04 -0.28
CA MET A 10 -6.11 -7.67 -1.59
C MET A 10 -5.80 -8.93 -2.38
N ASN A 11 -6.26 -8.99 -3.62
CA ASN A 11 -6.05 -10.13 -4.51
C ASN A 11 -5.79 -9.62 -5.93
N VAL A 12 -4.57 -9.16 -6.17
CA VAL A 12 -4.15 -8.63 -7.46
C VAL A 12 -3.71 -9.78 -8.35
N GLN A 13 -4.36 -9.94 -9.50
CA GLN A 13 -4.11 -11.07 -10.41
C GLN A 13 -2.80 -10.93 -11.17
N ALA A 14 -2.38 -9.72 -11.47
CA ALA A 14 -1.10 -9.46 -12.09
C ALA A 14 0.02 -9.57 -11.05
N ARG A 15 1.25 -9.77 -11.51
CA ARG A 15 2.40 -9.81 -10.61
C ARG A 15 2.61 -8.47 -9.90
N ARG A 16 2.44 -7.37 -10.62
CA ARG A 16 2.58 -6.01 -10.07
C ARG A 16 1.36 -5.17 -10.41
N GLY A 17 1.04 -4.25 -9.52
CA GLY A 17 -0.05 -3.32 -9.76
C GLY A 17 -0.24 -2.35 -8.61
N PHE A 18 -1.05 -1.33 -8.85
CA PHE A 18 -1.39 -0.32 -7.86
C PHE A 18 -2.90 -0.23 -7.71
N VAL A 19 -3.37 -0.19 -6.48
CA VAL A 19 -4.81 -0.10 -6.17
C VAL A 19 -5.05 1.11 -5.29
N ASN A 20 -5.94 2.02 -5.71
CA ASN A 20 -6.31 3.18 -4.91
C ASN A 20 -7.20 2.72 -3.76
N LEU A 21 -6.70 2.85 -2.53
CA LEU A 21 -7.42 2.48 -1.30
C LEU A 21 -8.21 3.64 -0.71
N THR A 22 -8.08 4.84 -1.25
CA THR A 22 -8.66 6.03 -0.63
C THR A 22 -10.16 5.90 -0.37
N PRO A 23 -11.00 5.40 -1.31
CA PRO A 23 -12.44 5.25 -1.03
C PRO A 23 -12.74 4.32 0.14
N GLU A 24 -12.00 3.21 0.26
CA GLU A 24 -12.19 2.27 1.36
C GLU A 24 -11.77 2.88 2.70
N VAL A 25 -10.65 3.59 2.71
CA VAL A 25 -10.17 4.24 3.93
C VAL A 25 -11.14 5.35 4.36
N GLU A 26 -11.64 6.14 3.41
CA GLU A 26 -12.66 7.16 3.69
C GLU A 26 -13.91 6.56 4.31
N ARG A 27 -14.36 5.41 3.81
CA ARG A 27 -15.51 4.69 4.37
C ARG A 27 -15.25 4.29 5.82
N ILE A 28 -14.09 3.68 6.08
CA ILE A 28 -13.73 3.22 7.43
C ILE A 28 -13.64 4.39 8.40
N VAL A 29 -13.02 5.48 7.99
CA VAL A 29 -12.95 6.71 8.82
C VAL A 29 -14.36 7.21 9.14
N ARG A 30 -15.24 7.29 8.15
CA ARG A 30 -16.63 7.75 8.34
C ARG A 30 -17.37 6.83 9.33
N GLU A 31 -17.24 5.51 9.16
CA GLU A 31 -17.91 4.54 10.02
C GLU A 31 -17.35 4.53 11.45
N SER A 32 -16.10 4.92 11.63
CA SER A 32 -15.48 5.00 12.96
C SER A 32 -16.10 6.09 13.85
N GLY A 33 -16.67 7.11 13.23
CA GLY A 33 -17.19 8.27 13.93
C GLY A 33 -16.13 9.20 14.48
N VAL A 34 -14.85 8.95 14.23
CA VAL A 34 -13.76 9.81 14.68
C VAL A 34 -13.77 11.12 13.92
N LYS A 35 -13.74 12.24 14.63
CA LYS A 35 -13.69 13.58 14.05
C LYS A 35 -12.28 14.16 14.08
N GLU A 36 -11.53 13.86 15.11
CA GLU A 36 -10.16 14.31 15.27
C GLU A 36 -9.29 13.13 15.68
N GLY A 37 -8.32 12.77 14.85
CA GLY A 37 -7.49 11.62 15.11
C GLY A 37 -6.54 11.27 13.99
N LEU A 38 -6.19 10.00 13.93
CA LEU A 38 -5.26 9.46 12.94
C LEU A 38 -5.80 8.16 12.37
N VAL A 39 -5.48 7.90 11.12
CA VAL A 39 -5.67 6.59 10.51
C VAL A 39 -4.33 6.03 10.05
N LEU A 40 -4.06 4.79 10.46
CA LEU A 40 -2.91 4.00 9.99
C LEU A 40 -3.42 3.07 8.90
N VAL A 41 -2.72 3.02 7.78
CA VAL A 41 -2.98 2.06 6.70
C VAL A 41 -1.67 1.34 6.40
N ASN A 42 -1.62 0.02 6.66
CA ASN A 42 -0.37 -0.69 6.42
C ASN A 42 -0.55 -2.03 5.72
N ALA A 43 0.39 -2.31 4.81
CA ALA A 43 0.48 -3.60 4.13
C ALA A 43 1.05 -4.64 5.10
N MET A 44 0.36 -5.77 5.23
CA MET A 44 0.72 -6.83 6.16
C MET A 44 1.51 -7.95 5.50
N HIS A 45 2.01 -7.72 4.31
CA HIS A 45 2.83 -8.70 3.60
C HIS A 45 4.15 -8.06 3.15
N ILE A 46 5.22 -8.83 3.27
CA ILE A 46 6.58 -8.34 3.03
C ILE A 46 6.91 -8.06 1.56
N THR A 47 5.99 -8.34 0.65
CA THR A 47 6.14 -8.07 -0.80
C THR A 47 5.11 -7.07 -1.33
N ALA A 48 4.42 -6.36 -0.43
CA ALA A 48 3.45 -5.34 -0.78
C ALA A 48 3.71 -4.06 0.02
N SER A 49 3.19 -2.95 -0.42
CA SER A 49 3.40 -1.65 0.22
C SER A 49 2.11 -0.83 0.29
N VAL A 50 2.14 0.20 1.13
CA VAL A 50 1.15 1.28 1.13
C VAL A 50 1.91 2.60 1.05
N PHE A 51 1.50 3.47 0.13
CA PHE A 51 2.14 4.76 -0.06
C PHE A 51 1.11 5.80 -0.53
N ILE A 52 1.49 7.06 -0.51
CA ILE A 52 0.61 8.17 -0.90
C ILE A 52 1.24 8.93 -2.06
N ASN A 53 0.48 9.09 -3.14
CA ASN A 53 0.80 9.99 -4.24
C ASN A 53 -0.45 10.20 -5.11
N ASP A 54 -0.27 10.83 -6.26
CA ASP A 54 -1.34 11.12 -7.20
C ASP A 54 -1.84 9.86 -7.92
N ASP A 55 -3.12 9.83 -8.24
CA ASP A 55 -3.73 8.76 -9.04
C ASP A 55 -3.76 9.21 -10.51
N GLU A 56 -2.68 8.91 -11.24
CA GLU A 56 -2.52 9.30 -12.62
C GLU A 56 -1.77 8.19 -13.36
N ASP A 57 -2.31 7.76 -14.52
CA ASP A 57 -1.82 6.58 -15.23
C ASP A 57 -0.35 6.68 -15.64
N GLY A 58 0.08 7.85 -16.09
CA GLY A 58 1.48 8.07 -16.49
C GLY A 58 2.43 7.92 -15.31
N LEU A 59 2.02 8.41 -14.13
CA LEU A 59 2.81 8.28 -12.92
C LEU A 59 2.90 6.82 -12.48
N HIS A 60 1.79 6.06 -12.56
CA HIS A 60 1.81 4.63 -12.24
C HIS A 60 2.74 3.86 -13.17
N PHE A 61 2.73 4.18 -14.45
CA PHE A 61 3.66 3.61 -15.42
C PHE A 61 5.12 3.95 -15.04
N ASP A 62 5.38 5.19 -14.67
CA ASP A 62 6.71 5.65 -14.29
C ASP A 62 7.19 4.96 -13.01
N TYR A 63 6.32 4.77 -12.01
CA TYR A 63 6.65 4.00 -10.80
C TYR A 63 7.08 2.58 -11.15
N ASP A 64 6.32 1.90 -12.00
CA ASP A 64 6.64 0.52 -12.38
C ASP A 64 8.01 0.44 -13.06
N ARG A 65 8.28 1.34 -13.99
CA ARG A 65 9.58 1.39 -14.69
C ARG A 65 10.72 1.70 -13.72
N TRP A 66 10.52 2.69 -12.87
CA TRP A 66 11.54 3.11 -11.91
C TRP A 66 11.89 1.98 -10.95
N LEU A 67 10.88 1.29 -10.42
CA LEU A 67 11.10 0.16 -9.52
C LEU A 67 11.79 -0.99 -10.23
N GLU A 68 11.46 -1.26 -11.49
CA GLU A 68 12.13 -2.28 -12.28
C GLU A 68 13.59 -1.92 -12.60
N GLN A 69 13.91 -0.64 -12.72
CA GLN A 69 15.30 -0.20 -12.86
C GLN A 69 16.11 -0.40 -11.58
N LEU A 70 15.49 -0.15 -10.43
CA LEU A 70 16.16 -0.28 -9.13
C LEU A 70 16.30 -1.74 -8.71
N ALA A 71 15.28 -2.54 -8.93
CA ALA A 71 15.23 -3.95 -8.52
C ALA A 71 14.49 -4.75 -9.60
N PRO A 72 15.16 -5.07 -10.72
CA PRO A 72 14.52 -5.79 -11.81
C PRO A 72 14.11 -7.19 -11.38
N HIS A 73 12.93 -7.63 -11.80
CA HIS A 73 12.46 -8.98 -11.52
C HIS A 73 13.34 -10.03 -12.21
N ALA A 74 13.68 -9.78 -13.46
CA ALA A 74 14.48 -10.71 -14.25
C ALA A 74 15.88 -10.14 -14.52
N PRO A 75 16.90 -10.98 -14.55
CA PRO A 75 16.88 -12.42 -14.28
C PRO A 75 16.79 -12.72 -12.78
N THR A 76 15.96 -13.67 -12.42
CA THR A 76 15.74 -14.04 -11.01
C THR A 76 17.00 -14.59 -10.33
N SER A 77 17.92 -15.13 -11.11
CA SER A 77 19.18 -15.69 -10.61
C SER A 77 20.16 -14.62 -10.07
N HIS A 78 19.89 -13.35 -10.31
CA HIS A 78 20.73 -12.26 -9.76
C HIS A 78 20.61 -12.11 -8.24
N TYR A 79 19.59 -12.72 -7.64
CA TYR A 79 19.30 -12.52 -6.22
C TYR A 79 19.55 -13.78 -5.40
N ARG A 80 20.29 -13.64 -4.31
CA ARG A 80 20.57 -14.75 -3.40
C ARG A 80 19.32 -15.26 -2.70
N HIS A 81 18.35 -14.37 -2.43
CA HIS A 81 17.07 -14.77 -1.83
C HIS A 81 16.38 -15.83 -2.70
N ASN A 82 16.53 -15.72 -4.02
CA ASN A 82 15.88 -16.63 -4.95
C ASN A 82 16.54 -18.01 -5.00
N ASP A 83 17.74 -18.16 -4.41
CA ASP A 83 18.41 -19.47 -4.28
C ASP A 83 17.59 -20.44 -3.42
N THR A 84 16.68 -19.94 -2.61
CA THR A 84 15.78 -20.75 -1.77
C THR A 84 14.61 -21.39 -2.53
N GLY A 85 14.53 -21.17 -3.83
CA GLY A 85 13.41 -21.60 -4.66
C GLY A 85 12.34 -20.54 -4.88
N GLU A 86 12.53 -19.35 -4.30
CA GLU A 86 11.63 -18.21 -4.52
C GLU A 86 12.00 -17.45 -5.81
N ASP A 87 11.10 -16.57 -6.25
CA ASP A 87 11.32 -15.72 -7.43
C ASP A 87 11.02 -14.24 -7.14
N ASN A 88 10.98 -13.85 -5.88
CA ASN A 88 10.37 -12.59 -5.43
C ASN A 88 11.31 -11.67 -4.66
N ALA A 89 12.62 -11.85 -4.78
CA ALA A 89 13.60 -10.97 -4.12
C ALA A 89 13.36 -9.49 -4.47
N ASP A 90 13.06 -9.22 -5.73
CA ASP A 90 12.78 -7.86 -6.21
C ASP A 90 11.56 -7.24 -5.52
N ALA A 91 10.55 -8.06 -5.24
CA ALA A 91 9.34 -7.60 -4.55
C ALA A 91 9.63 -7.15 -3.12
N HIS A 92 10.50 -7.86 -2.41
CA HIS A 92 10.94 -7.46 -1.07
C HIS A 92 11.67 -6.10 -1.10
N LEU A 93 12.51 -5.91 -2.10
CA LEU A 93 13.28 -4.67 -2.24
C LEU A 93 12.35 -3.50 -2.61
N LYS A 94 11.42 -3.71 -3.53
CA LYS A 94 10.42 -2.72 -3.91
C LYS A 94 9.57 -2.30 -2.71
N ARG A 95 9.11 -3.28 -1.91
CA ARG A 95 8.38 -3.02 -0.67
C ARG A 95 9.21 -2.14 0.29
N SER A 96 10.49 -2.42 0.42
CA SER A 96 11.35 -1.67 1.34
C SER A 96 11.50 -0.21 0.93
N ILE A 97 11.56 0.07 -0.38
CA ILE A 97 11.64 1.43 -0.89
C ILE A 97 10.29 2.17 -0.79
N MET A 98 9.21 1.51 -1.18
CA MET A 98 7.89 2.14 -1.22
C MET A 98 7.24 2.27 0.14
N GLY A 99 7.65 1.46 1.10
CA GLY A 99 7.21 1.57 2.48
C GLY A 99 6.10 0.59 2.86
N ARG A 100 5.96 0.41 4.17
CA ARG A 100 5.00 -0.51 4.78
C ARG A 100 3.66 0.16 5.04
N GLU A 101 3.66 1.41 5.51
CA GLU A 101 2.46 2.08 6.01
C GLU A 101 2.47 3.58 5.76
N VAL A 102 1.30 4.15 5.87
CA VAL A 102 1.10 5.59 5.93
C VAL A 102 0.22 5.92 7.13
N VAL A 103 0.38 7.15 7.64
CA VAL A 103 -0.50 7.71 8.67
C VAL A 103 -1.05 9.01 8.12
N VAL A 104 -2.37 9.16 8.20
CA VAL A 104 -3.07 10.36 7.72
C VAL A 104 -3.86 10.96 8.87
N ALA A 105 -3.79 12.26 9.03
CA ALA A 105 -4.61 12.99 9.99
C ALA A 105 -6.09 12.92 9.61
N ILE A 106 -6.95 12.84 10.61
CA ILE A 106 -8.39 12.99 10.46
C ILE A 106 -8.76 14.32 11.10
N THR A 107 -9.35 15.21 10.32
CA THR A 107 -9.78 16.54 10.76
C THR A 107 -11.23 16.76 10.33
N GLY A 108 -12.08 17.09 11.27
CA GLY A 108 -13.49 17.28 10.98
C GLY A 108 -14.17 16.04 10.39
N GLY A 109 -13.69 14.86 10.75
CA GLY A 109 -14.25 13.58 10.28
C GLY A 109 -13.79 13.15 8.90
N LYS A 110 -12.81 13.82 8.32
CA LYS A 110 -12.31 13.54 6.97
C LYS A 110 -10.80 13.38 6.96
N LEU A 111 -10.30 12.65 5.97
CA LEU A 111 -8.86 12.59 5.71
C LEU A 111 -8.35 13.98 5.37
N ASP A 112 -7.32 14.41 6.08
CA ASP A 112 -6.72 15.73 5.89
C ASP A 112 -5.58 15.63 4.90
N PHE A 113 -5.94 15.72 3.62
CA PHE A 113 -5.06 15.51 2.48
C PHE A 113 -4.73 16.79 1.73
N GLY A 114 -3.59 16.80 1.10
CA GLY A 114 -3.34 17.70 -0.02
C GLY A 114 -4.22 17.29 -1.23
N SER A 115 -4.42 18.21 -2.16
CA SER A 115 -5.39 18.07 -3.25
C SER A 115 -5.22 16.82 -4.10
N TRP A 116 -4.00 16.33 -4.25
CA TRP A 116 -3.68 15.22 -5.14
C TRP A 116 -3.23 13.96 -4.42
N GLU A 117 -3.26 13.96 -3.08
CA GLU A 117 -2.85 12.81 -2.30
C GLU A 117 -3.91 11.73 -2.33
N ARG A 118 -3.50 10.50 -2.64
CA ARG A 118 -4.34 9.31 -2.58
C ARG A 118 -3.53 8.18 -1.96
N ILE A 119 -4.20 7.31 -1.23
CA ILE A 119 -3.58 6.16 -0.58
C ILE A 119 -3.59 5.01 -1.57
N PHE A 120 -2.40 4.42 -1.81
CA PHE A 120 -2.25 3.30 -2.73
C PHE A 120 -1.72 2.07 -2.03
N TYR A 121 -2.23 0.93 -2.49
CA TYR A 121 -1.63 -0.37 -2.24
C TYR A 121 -0.75 -0.71 -3.44
N GLY A 122 0.51 -1.02 -3.18
CA GLY A 122 1.44 -1.50 -4.22
C GLY A 122 1.66 -2.99 -4.09
N GLU A 123 1.35 -3.73 -5.17
CA GLU A 123 1.55 -5.16 -5.24
C GLU A 123 2.82 -5.44 -6.06
N PHE A 124 3.74 -6.23 -5.49
CA PHE A 124 4.99 -6.57 -6.18
C PHE A 124 5.19 -8.06 -6.37
N ASP A 125 4.32 -8.89 -5.79
CA ASP A 125 4.35 -10.35 -5.90
C ASP A 125 2.91 -10.88 -5.85
N GLY A 126 2.15 -10.60 -6.88
CA GLY A 126 0.72 -10.86 -6.94
C GLY A 126 0.36 -12.33 -7.03
N ARG A 127 -0.94 -12.60 -7.30
CA ARG A 127 -1.54 -13.93 -7.42
C ARG A 127 -1.67 -14.66 -6.10
N ARG A 128 -1.59 -13.95 -4.98
CA ARG A 128 -1.87 -14.50 -3.64
C ARG A 128 -2.60 -13.45 -2.82
N LYS A 129 -3.45 -13.91 -1.92
CA LYS A 129 -4.20 -13.01 -1.05
C LYS A 129 -3.29 -12.39 -0.02
N LYS A 130 -3.44 -11.08 0.18
CA LYS A 130 -2.71 -10.32 1.18
C LYS A 130 -3.69 -9.40 1.90
N ARG A 131 -3.29 -8.90 3.06
CA ARG A 131 -4.15 -8.02 3.86
C ARG A 131 -3.53 -6.65 4.03
N VAL A 132 -4.41 -5.67 4.13
CA VAL A 132 -4.07 -4.31 4.54
C VAL A 132 -4.83 -4.01 5.83
N LEU A 133 -4.11 -3.63 6.87
CA LEU A 133 -4.70 -3.18 8.13
C LEU A 133 -5.06 -1.72 8.00
N VAL A 134 -6.28 -1.37 8.39
CA VAL A 134 -6.69 0.02 8.56
C VAL A 134 -7.10 0.21 10.01
N LYS A 135 -6.42 1.08 10.73
CA LYS A 135 -6.72 1.37 12.13
C LYS A 135 -6.95 2.86 12.33
N VAL A 136 -8.12 3.18 12.86
CA VAL A 136 -8.52 4.56 13.17
C VAL A 136 -8.53 4.73 14.68
N ILE A 137 -7.92 5.80 15.17
CA ILE A 137 -7.99 6.19 16.58
C ILE A 137 -8.24 7.68 16.69
N GLY A 138 -8.98 8.08 17.71
CA GLY A 138 -9.21 9.50 17.97
C GLY A 138 -10.49 9.77 18.77
N GLU A 139 -10.91 10.99 18.73
CA GLU A 139 -12.13 11.44 19.40
C GLU A 139 -13.28 11.71 18.43
#